data_1f2aab00aabca5516ede41eb76e191f7
#
_entry.id   1f2aab00aabca5516ede41eb76e191f7
#
_cell.length_a   1.000
_cell.length_b   1.000
_cell.length_c   1.000
_cell.angle_alpha   90.00
_cell.angle_beta   90.00
_cell.angle_gamma   90.00
#
_symmetry.space_group_name_H-M   'P 1'
#
loop_
_entity.id
_entity.type
_entity.pdbx_description
1 polymer ?
#
loop_
_entity_poly.entity_id
_entity_poly.type
_entity_poly.pdbx_seq_one_letter_code
_entity_poly.pdbx_strand_id
1 'polypeptide(L)'
;MSLANLDQTRKRVLMFGGKGGVGKTTTSATAAVHFASRGRRTLILSSDLTPSLSDIFETEIGARETPIATVPNLWGLEIDPDEVMRRWKIKFGPEIYKASQVFVDMPYDELVDYVALAPGIQEEFMLDFILERIRDGGYDLVVWGTAPAGDTLRLLE
;
A
#
# COMPACT_ATOMS: atom_id res chain seq x y z
N MET A 1 -4.38 21.18 7.85
CA MET A 1 -3.24 20.47 8.45
C MET A 1 -2.03 20.72 7.56
N SER A 2 -0.93 21.28 8.06
CA SER A 2 0.27 21.52 7.25
C SER A 2 1.22 20.31 7.34
N LEU A 3 1.96 20.01 6.27
CA LEU A 3 3.01 18.97 6.30
C LEU A 3 4.04 19.28 7.40
N ALA A 4 4.32 20.55 7.68
CA ALA A 4 5.21 20.96 8.77
C ALA A 4 4.75 20.48 10.17
N ASN A 5 3.43 20.34 10.38
CA ASN A 5 2.91 19.81 11.64
C ASN A 5 3.14 18.30 11.75
N LEU A 6 3.34 17.61 10.62
CA LEU A 6 3.65 16.18 10.57
C LEU A 6 5.14 15.90 10.76
N ASP A 7 6.02 16.87 10.58
CA ASP A 7 7.48 16.71 10.78
C ASP A 7 7.82 16.27 12.22
N GLN A 8 7.03 16.72 13.19
CA GLN A 8 7.21 16.39 14.61
C GLN A 8 6.54 15.08 15.03
N THR A 9 5.79 14.44 14.12
CA THR A 9 5.09 13.21 14.45
C THR A 9 6.01 11.99 14.32
N ARG A 10 5.87 11.05 15.25
CA ARG A 10 6.51 9.72 15.16
C ARG A 10 5.72 8.76 14.27
N LYS A 11 4.80 9.28 13.45
CA LYS A 11 4.00 8.46 12.53
C LYS A 11 4.91 7.83 11.49
N ARG A 12 4.70 6.55 11.23
CA ARG A 12 5.48 5.76 10.27
C ARG A 12 4.70 5.44 9.00
N VAL A 13 3.40 5.72 9.00
CA VAL A 13 2.52 5.57 7.84
C VAL A 13 1.71 6.84 7.66
N LEU A 14 1.68 7.36 6.43
CA LEU A 14 0.77 8.41 5.98
C LEU A 14 -0.05 7.86 4.81
N MET A 15 -1.36 7.88 4.98
CA MET A 15 -2.29 7.40 3.96
C MET A 15 -3.02 8.58 3.32
N PHE A 16 -3.08 8.57 1.99
CA PHE A 16 -3.82 9.54 1.19
C PHE A 16 -4.97 8.85 0.48
N GLY A 17 -6.16 8.92 1.06
CA GLY A 17 -7.40 8.38 0.52
C GLY A 17 -8.29 9.47 -0.07
N GLY A 18 -9.23 9.10 -0.94
CA GLY A 18 -10.21 10.02 -1.49
C GLY A 18 -10.74 9.57 -2.86
N LYS A 19 -11.73 10.28 -3.38
CA LYS A 19 -12.33 10.00 -4.70
C LYS A 19 -11.30 10.10 -5.83
N GLY A 20 -11.58 9.46 -6.97
CA GLY A 20 -10.76 9.57 -8.18
C GLY A 20 -10.57 11.04 -8.63
N GLY A 21 -9.40 11.37 -9.17
CA GLY A 21 -9.12 12.68 -9.75
C GLY A 21 -8.87 13.85 -8.78
N VAL A 22 -8.90 13.65 -7.46
CA VAL A 22 -8.69 14.73 -6.47
C VAL A 22 -7.21 15.04 -6.20
N GLY A 23 -6.27 14.47 -6.95
CA GLY A 23 -4.83 14.73 -6.79
C GLY A 23 -4.17 13.93 -5.68
N LYS A 24 -4.71 12.76 -5.31
CA LYS A 24 -4.12 11.89 -4.28
C LYS A 24 -2.65 11.59 -4.54
N THR A 25 -2.33 11.13 -5.74
CA THR A 25 -0.97 10.74 -6.12
C THR A 25 -0.01 11.92 -6.08
N THR A 26 -0.41 13.07 -6.59
CA THR A 26 0.40 14.30 -6.54
C THR A 26 0.65 14.73 -5.08
N THR A 27 -0.39 14.67 -4.23
CA THR A 27 -0.28 15.07 -2.83
C THR A 27 0.59 14.09 -2.04
N SER A 28 0.42 12.79 -2.26
CA SER A 28 1.26 11.77 -1.63
C SER A 28 2.71 11.86 -2.08
N ALA A 29 2.97 12.10 -3.38
CA ALA A 29 4.32 12.32 -3.91
C ALA A 29 4.98 13.55 -3.28
N THR A 30 4.24 14.66 -3.18
CA THR A 30 4.74 15.87 -2.52
C THR A 30 5.10 15.62 -1.06
N ALA A 31 4.26 14.89 -0.34
CA ALA A 31 4.54 14.53 1.05
C ALA A 31 5.78 13.63 1.16
N ALA A 32 5.91 12.64 0.28
CA ALA A 32 7.06 11.73 0.28
C ALA A 32 8.38 12.48 0.01
N VAL A 33 8.40 13.37 -0.98
CA VAL A 33 9.56 14.24 -1.27
C VAL A 33 9.90 15.12 -0.07
N HIS A 34 8.89 15.72 0.58
CA HIS A 34 9.08 16.56 1.76
C HIS A 34 9.81 15.84 2.89
N PHE A 35 9.41 14.62 3.21
CA PHE A 35 10.04 13.85 4.30
C PHE A 35 11.40 13.27 3.89
N ALA A 36 11.53 12.77 2.67
CA ALA A 36 12.79 12.26 2.15
C ALA A 36 13.88 13.34 2.12
N SER A 37 13.55 14.56 1.69
CA SER A 37 14.45 15.71 1.67
C SER A 37 14.93 16.15 3.07
N ARG A 38 14.23 15.72 4.13
CA ARG A 38 14.61 15.91 5.54
C ARG A 38 15.38 14.74 6.13
N GLY A 39 15.83 13.83 5.28
CA GLY A 39 16.67 12.70 5.68
C GLY A 39 15.91 11.47 6.18
N ARG A 40 14.55 11.45 6.13
CA ARG A 40 13.81 10.24 6.48
C ARG A 40 13.84 9.26 5.32
N ARG A 41 14.22 8.01 5.58
CA ARG A 41 14.11 6.94 4.59
C ARG A 41 12.62 6.69 4.31
N THR A 42 12.18 7.15 3.15
CA THR A 42 10.77 7.19 2.79
C THR A 42 10.47 6.27 1.61
N LEU A 43 9.47 5.43 1.76
CA LEU A 43 8.87 4.65 0.68
C LEU A 43 7.55 5.32 0.29
N ILE A 44 7.40 5.69 -0.98
CA ILE A 44 6.08 6.01 -1.54
C ILE A 44 5.52 4.79 -2.24
N LEU A 45 4.29 4.45 -1.90
CA LEU A 45 3.59 3.28 -2.42
C LEU A 45 2.26 3.71 -3.05
N SER A 46 2.00 3.24 -4.25
CA SER A 46 0.70 3.36 -4.93
C SER A 46 0.10 1.98 -5.16
N SER A 47 -1.18 1.86 -4.84
CA SER A 47 -2.03 0.71 -5.17
C SER A 47 -3.13 1.08 -6.16
N ASP A 48 -2.93 2.14 -6.94
CA ASP A 48 -3.85 2.54 -8.01
C ASP A 48 -3.56 1.72 -9.28
N LEU A 49 -4.61 1.39 -10.02
CA LEU A 49 -4.50 0.69 -11.32
C LEU A 49 -3.74 1.48 -12.39
N THR A 50 -3.67 2.80 -12.22
CA THR A 50 -2.96 3.67 -13.17
C THR A 50 -1.57 3.98 -12.65
N PRO A 51 -0.51 3.55 -13.32
CA PRO A 51 0.87 3.85 -12.94
C PRO A 51 1.09 5.37 -13.04
N SER A 52 1.04 6.04 -11.92
CA SER A 52 1.10 7.51 -11.82
C SER A 52 2.33 8.02 -11.08
N LEU A 53 3.02 7.17 -10.31
CA LEU A 53 4.29 7.54 -9.68
C LEU A 53 5.41 7.58 -10.72
N SER A 54 5.41 6.62 -11.66
CA SER A 54 6.37 6.58 -12.76
C SER A 54 6.38 7.87 -13.57
N ASP A 55 5.20 8.42 -13.86
CA ASP A 55 5.06 9.69 -14.58
C ASP A 55 5.53 10.90 -13.73
N ILE A 56 5.18 10.90 -12.44
CA ILE A 56 5.54 12.01 -11.53
C ILE A 56 7.06 12.10 -11.32
N PHE A 57 7.73 10.95 -11.19
CA PHE A 57 9.14 10.89 -10.88
C PHE A 57 10.02 10.68 -12.12
N GLU A 58 9.44 10.60 -13.31
CA GLU A 58 10.14 10.29 -14.58
C GLU A 58 11.08 9.09 -14.43
N THR A 59 10.62 8.08 -13.69
CA THR A 59 11.39 6.89 -13.33
C THR A 59 10.48 5.67 -13.46
N GLU A 60 10.95 4.61 -14.11
CA GLU A 60 10.19 3.36 -14.19
C GLU A 60 10.08 2.74 -12.81
N ILE A 61 8.88 2.83 -12.22
CA ILE A 61 8.53 2.27 -10.92
C ILE A 61 7.58 1.10 -11.15
N GLY A 62 7.87 -0.04 -10.54
CA GLY A 62 7.03 -1.23 -10.66
C GLY A 62 6.80 -1.90 -9.31
N ALA A 63 6.55 -3.21 -9.34
CA ALA A 63 6.27 -4.02 -8.16
C ALA A 63 7.49 -4.30 -7.26
N ARG A 64 8.61 -3.62 -7.50
CA ARG A 64 9.83 -3.65 -6.68
C ARG A 64 10.19 -2.24 -6.21
N GLU A 65 10.72 -2.15 -5.01
CA GLU A 65 11.20 -0.90 -4.44
C GLU A 65 12.30 -0.30 -5.32
N THR A 66 12.00 0.81 -5.96
CA THR A 66 12.88 1.50 -6.92
C THR A 66 13.38 2.80 -6.32
N PRO A 67 14.69 3.03 -6.20
CA PRO A 67 15.21 4.29 -5.71
C PRO A 67 14.91 5.42 -6.71
N ILE A 68 14.46 6.57 -6.20
CA ILE A 68 14.19 7.77 -7.00
C ILE A 68 15.48 8.59 -7.05
N ALA A 69 16.21 8.50 -8.16
CA ALA A 69 17.55 9.10 -8.29
C ALA A 69 17.59 10.61 -8.05
N THR A 70 16.50 11.32 -8.38
CA THR A 70 16.37 12.77 -8.23
C THR A 70 16.11 13.22 -6.79
N VAL A 71 15.70 12.29 -5.90
CA VAL A 71 15.33 12.61 -4.51
C VAL A 71 16.03 11.63 -3.56
N PRO A 72 17.09 12.06 -2.86
CA PRO A 72 17.75 11.22 -1.86
C PRO A 72 16.77 10.69 -0.79
N ASN A 73 17.00 9.48 -0.32
CA ASN A 73 16.19 8.81 0.71
C ASN A 73 14.74 8.51 0.29
N LEU A 74 14.42 8.54 -1.01
CA LEU A 74 13.10 8.20 -1.53
C LEU A 74 13.16 6.94 -2.40
N TRP A 75 12.24 6.02 -2.14
CA TRP A 75 11.96 4.84 -2.96
C TRP A 75 10.50 4.86 -3.39
N GLY A 76 10.24 4.39 -4.61
CA GLY A 76 8.91 4.23 -5.17
C GLY A 76 8.54 2.76 -5.33
N LEU A 77 7.25 2.46 -5.17
CA LEU A 77 6.67 1.14 -5.41
C LEU A 77 5.26 1.32 -5.97
N GLU A 78 4.99 0.71 -7.13
CA GLU A 78 3.64 0.58 -7.68
C GLU A 78 3.24 -0.90 -7.64
N ILE A 79 2.18 -1.21 -6.92
CA ILE A 79 1.72 -2.57 -6.75
C ILE A 79 0.32 -2.72 -7.32
N ASP A 80 0.19 -3.64 -8.25
CA ASP A 80 -1.08 -4.00 -8.85
C ASP A 80 -2.01 -4.68 -7.81
N PRO A 81 -3.29 -4.30 -7.71
CA PRO A 81 -4.26 -4.96 -6.85
C PRO A 81 -4.35 -6.47 -7.06
N ASP A 82 -4.25 -6.96 -8.30
CA ASP A 82 -4.27 -8.39 -8.60
C ASP A 82 -3.04 -9.10 -8.04
N GLU A 83 -1.88 -8.46 -8.10
CA GLU A 83 -0.66 -8.98 -7.47
C GLU A 83 -0.78 -9.00 -5.94
N VAL A 84 -1.41 -7.98 -5.35
CA VAL A 84 -1.73 -7.95 -3.91
C VAL A 84 -2.59 -9.16 -3.54
N MET A 85 -3.67 -9.39 -4.28
CA MET A 85 -4.57 -10.52 -4.02
C MET A 85 -3.90 -11.87 -4.26
N ARG A 86 -3.06 -11.99 -5.28
CA ARG A 86 -2.27 -13.20 -5.53
C ARG A 86 -1.37 -13.53 -4.33
N ARG A 87 -0.68 -12.55 -3.77
CA ARG A 87 0.17 -12.73 -2.58
C ARG A 87 -0.64 -13.10 -1.36
N TRP A 88 -1.81 -12.47 -1.18
CA TRP A 88 -2.74 -12.78 -0.10
C TRP A 88 -3.19 -14.26 -0.16
N LYS A 89 -3.61 -14.74 -1.33
CA LYS A 89 -4.03 -16.12 -1.53
C LYS A 89 -2.90 -17.11 -1.20
N ILE A 90 -1.67 -16.83 -1.60
CA ILE A 90 -0.51 -17.66 -1.29
C ILE A 90 -0.25 -17.71 0.23
N LYS A 91 -0.33 -16.56 0.89
CA LYS A 91 0.00 -16.43 2.32
C LYS A 91 -1.06 -17.03 3.22
N PHE A 92 -2.34 -16.77 2.96
CA PHE A 92 -3.45 -17.10 3.85
C PHE A 92 -4.37 -18.20 3.32
N GLY A 93 -4.40 -18.45 2.02
CA GLY A 93 -5.30 -19.44 1.40
C GLY A 93 -5.23 -20.82 2.05
N PRO A 94 -4.04 -21.41 2.30
CA PRO A 94 -3.94 -22.74 2.91
C PRO A 94 -4.56 -22.82 4.31
N GLU A 95 -4.39 -21.76 5.13
CA GLU A 95 -4.94 -21.72 6.48
C GLU A 95 -6.47 -21.55 6.46
N ILE A 96 -6.95 -20.66 5.60
CA ILE A 96 -8.38 -20.42 5.40
C ILE A 96 -9.07 -21.70 4.93
N TYR A 97 -8.50 -22.37 3.94
CA TYR A 97 -9.05 -23.63 3.44
C TYR A 97 -9.13 -24.69 4.52
N LYS A 98 -8.04 -24.88 5.24
CA LYS A 98 -8.00 -25.85 6.36
C LYS A 98 -9.04 -25.57 7.43
N ALA A 99 -9.23 -24.30 7.79
CA ALA A 99 -10.23 -23.89 8.79
C ALA A 99 -11.66 -24.07 8.29
N SER A 100 -11.91 -23.89 7.01
CA SER A 100 -13.24 -23.91 6.40
C SER A 100 -13.72 -25.32 6.03
N GLN A 101 -12.83 -26.29 5.81
CA GLN A 101 -13.16 -27.67 5.43
C GLN A 101 -14.13 -28.36 6.40
N VAL A 102 -14.20 -27.91 7.66
CA VAL A 102 -15.12 -28.48 8.65
C VAL A 102 -16.58 -28.09 8.39
N PHE A 103 -16.79 -26.97 7.68
CA PHE A 103 -18.12 -26.34 7.50
C PHE A 103 -18.58 -26.28 6.05
N VAL A 104 -17.64 -26.34 5.09
CA VAL A 104 -17.91 -26.11 3.67
C VAL A 104 -17.19 -27.16 2.84
N ASP A 105 -17.95 -27.85 1.99
CA ASP A 105 -17.41 -28.76 0.98
C ASP A 105 -17.30 -28.01 -0.35
N MET A 106 -16.18 -27.32 -0.54
CA MET A 106 -15.89 -26.48 -1.71
C MET A 106 -14.43 -26.70 -2.13
N PRO A 107 -14.13 -26.72 -3.45
CA PRO A 107 -12.76 -26.76 -3.95
C PRO A 107 -11.91 -25.60 -3.41
N TYR A 108 -10.60 -25.83 -3.25
CA TYR A 108 -9.67 -24.86 -2.70
C TYR A 108 -9.73 -23.49 -3.40
N ASP A 109 -9.62 -23.50 -4.73
CA ASP A 109 -9.56 -22.25 -5.51
C ASP A 109 -10.87 -21.45 -5.40
N GLU A 110 -12.01 -22.13 -5.47
CA GLU A 110 -13.33 -21.48 -5.34
C GLU A 110 -13.53 -20.86 -3.97
N LEU A 111 -13.15 -21.57 -2.90
CA LEU A 111 -13.26 -21.06 -1.54
C LEU A 111 -12.36 -19.85 -1.29
N VAL A 112 -11.09 -19.97 -1.68
CA VAL A 112 -10.11 -18.90 -1.47
C VAL A 112 -10.46 -17.67 -2.30
N ASP A 113 -10.93 -17.86 -3.54
CA ASP A 113 -11.41 -16.77 -4.39
C ASP A 113 -12.63 -16.09 -3.79
N TYR A 114 -13.58 -16.85 -3.28
CA TYR A 114 -14.77 -16.30 -2.60
C TYR A 114 -14.41 -15.45 -1.39
N VAL A 115 -13.52 -15.93 -0.53
CA VAL A 115 -13.07 -15.18 0.66
C VAL A 115 -12.28 -13.94 0.25
N ALA A 116 -11.46 -14.03 -0.79
CA ALA A 116 -10.69 -12.91 -1.31
C ALA A 116 -11.54 -11.74 -1.81
N LEU A 117 -12.79 -12.01 -2.19
CA LEU A 117 -13.76 -10.97 -2.61
C LEU A 117 -14.41 -10.23 -1.43
N ALA A 118 -14.17 -10.68 -0.19
CA ALA A 118 -14.77 -10.02 0.96
C ALA A 118 -14.24 -8.58 1.11
N PRO A 119 -15.13 -7.61 1.38
CA PRO A 119 -14.73 -6.23 1.57
C PRO A 119 -13.68 -6.09 2.67
N GLY A 120 -12.66 -5.30 2.44
CA GLY A 120 -11.60 -5.02 3.40
C GLY A 120 -10.38 -5.95 3.35
N ILE A 121 -10.49 -7.12 2.74
CA ILE A 121 -9.36 -8.09 2.65
C ILE A 121 -8.15 -7.47 1.95
N GLN A 122 -8.37 -6.78 0.85
CA GLN A 122 -7.29 -6.13 0.09
C GLN A 122 -6.60 -5.04 0.91
N GLU A 123 -7.37 -4.21 1.58
CA GLU A 123 -6.86 -3.11 2.41
C GLU A 123 -6.11 -3.63 3.64
N GLU A 124 -6.65 -4.65 4.29
CA GLU A 124 -6.00 -5.29 5.43
C GLU A 124 -4.64 -5.88 5.04
N PHE A 125 -4.60 -6.59 3.91
CA PHE A 125 -3.35 -7.13 3.41
C PHE A 125 -2.34 -6.06 2.99
N MET A 126 -2.81 -4.94 2.42
CA MET A 126 -1.94 -3.80 2.12
C MET A 126 -1.34 -3.19 3.38
N LEU A 127 -2.11 -3.10 4.47
CA LEU A 127 -1.58 -2.64 5.76
C LEU A 127 -0.51 -3.61 6.31
N ASP A 128 -0.76 -4.91 6.27
CA ASP A 128 0.22 -5.92 6.67
C ASP A 128 1.50 -5.82 5.83
N PHE A 129 1.37 -5.70 4.51
CA PHE A 129 2.47 -5.48 3.58
C PHE A 129 3.29 -4.22 3.93
N ILE A 130 2.62 -3.10 4.26
CA ILE A 130 3.28 -1.85 4.67
C ILE A 130 4.01 -2.04 6.01
N LEU A 131 3.40 -2.72 6.97
CA LEU A 131 4.01 -2.98 8.27
C LEU A 131 5.26 -3.86 8.16
N GLU A 132 5.26 -4.85 7.27
CA GLU A 132 6.46 -5.65 6.96
C GLU A 132 7.59 -4.75 6.42
N ARG A 133 7.30 -3.83 5.48
CA ARG A 133 8.31 -2.90 4.95
C ARG A 133 8.91 -1.98 6.01
N ILE A 134 8.10 -1.58 6.98
CA ILE A 134 8.55 -0.78 8.11
C ILE A 134 9.46 -1.58 9.06
N ARG A 135 9.11 -2.84 9.32
CA ARG A 135 9.88 -3.70 10.23
C ARG A 135 11.19 -4.16 9.61
N ASP A 136 11.12 -4.67 8.39
CA ASP A 136 12.21 -5.41 7.77
C ASP A 136 12.97 -4.59 6.73
N GLY A 137 12.30 -3.63 6.07
CA GLY A 137 12.85 -2.81 4.99
C GLY A 137 13.63 -1.58 5.46
N GLY A 138 13.60 -1.25 6.76
CA GLY A 138 14.35 -0.13 7.32
C GLY A 138 13.85 1.25 6.88
N TYR A 139 12.58 1.38 6.49
CA TYR A 139 11.95 2.68 6.20
C TYR A 139 11.49 3.37 7.48
N ASP A 140 11.76 4.67 7.58
CA ASP A 140 11.26 5.52 8.66
C ASP A 140 9.81 5.92 8.44
N LEU A 141 9.40 6.00 7.16
CA LEU A 141 8.08 6.43 6.76
C LEU A 141 7.64 5.71 5.48
N VAL A 142 6.40 5.24 5.47
CA VAL A 142 5.69 4.83 4.25
C VAL A 142 4.57 5.81 3.96
N VAL A 143 4.57 6.37 2.75
CA VAL A 143 3.51 7.22 2.23
C VAL A 143 2.70 6.40 1.24
N TRP A 144 1.45 6.14 1.55
CA TRP A 144 0.57 5.30 0.75
C TRP A 144 -0.51 6.13 0.06
N GLY A 145 -0.46 6.20 -1.27
CA GLY A 145 -1.55 6.67 -2.12
C GLY A 145 -2.50 5.50 -2.40
N THR A 146 -3.71 5.56 -1.84
CA THR A 146 -4.68 4.47 -1.99
C THR A 146 -5.51 4.63 -3.26
N ALA A 147 -5.98 3.50 -3.82
CA ALA A 147 -7.14 3.50 -4.70
C ALA A 147 -8.36 4.16 -3.99
N PRO A 148 -9.38 4.61 -4.71
CA PRO A 148 -10.54 5.26 -4.10
C PRO A 148 -11.31 4.27 -3.23
N ALA A 149 -11.03 4.26 -1.94
CA ALA A 149 -11.65 3.36 -0.98
C ALA A 149 -12.60 4.14 -0.06
N GLY A 150 -13.90 3.97 -0.26
CA GLY A 150 -14.91 4.39 0.72
C GLY A 150 -14.85 3.60 2.02
N ASP A 151 -14.24 2.43 2.01
CA ASP A 151 -14.25 1.49 3.13
C ASP A 151 -12.96 1.49 3.97
N THR A 152 -11.85 1.99 3.44
CA THR A 152 -10.55 2.03 4.15
C THR A 152 -10.59 2.83 5.47
N LEU A 153 -11.44 3.84 5.56
CA LEU A 153 -11.58 4.64 6.79
C LEU A 153 -12.29 3.87 7.92
N ARG A 154 -13.13 2.89 7.61
CA ARG A 154 -13.84 2.08 8.61
C ARG A 154 -12.95 1.04 9.28
N LEU A 155 -11.83 0.68 8.67
CA LEU A 155 -10.86 -0.26 9.25
C LEU A 155 -9.90 0.39 10.25
N LEU A 156 -9.89 1.72 10.32
CA LEU A 156 -8.97 2.49 11.18
C LEU A 156 -9.66 3.09 12.42
N GLU A 157 -10.98 2.89 12.57
CA GLU A 157 -11.75 3.19 13.78
C GLU A 157 -11.78 2.01 14.74
#